data_8a2d34c087e3e53400261d0db212f47e
#
_entry.id   8a2d34c087e3e53400261d0db212f47e
#
_cell.length_a   1.000
_cell.length_b   1.000
_cell.length_c   1.000
_cell.angle_alpha   90.00
_cell.angle_beta   90.00
_cell.angle_gamma   90.00
#
_symmetry.space_group_name_H-M   'P 1'
#
loop_
_entity.id
_entity.type
_entity.pdbx_description
1 polymer ?
#
loop_
_entity_poly.entity_id
_entity_poly.type
_entity_poly.pdbx_seq_one_letter_code
_entity_poly.pdbx_strand_id
1 'polypeptide(L)'
;MKKKILITGATSGIGLSFVKKNIHKNYEFYFIGRNFLEINKFIKINKIKKKIKLINFDFKNNLKNFNLKKIPKLDYVVLAAGITKNNLIKNFNEKFFDEIIHTNLIQTAKFIAMLVKNNKINNKASIVTISSISGLSMAFNYHYAYSISKAGLISMTKSLALELSAKLIRVNAVAPGMVSTPLITNLNQDAHFTNIDKAKYPLGKRYAYPNEIADLINFLLSSKSSFITGQTIVIDGGFTLTK
;
A
#
# COMPACT_ATOMS: atom_id res chain seq x y z
N MET A 1 22.67 3.92 13.56
CA MET A 1 21.76 2.76 13.72
C MET A 1 21.10 2.44 12.39
N LYS A 2 20.77 1.14 12.11
CA LYS A 2 20.03 0.75 10.91
C LYS A 2 18.59 1.26 11.00
N LYS A 3 18.08 1.83 9.91
CA LYS A 3 16.66 2.21 9.81
C LYS A 3 15.77 0.97 9.79
N LYS A 4 14.63 1.03 10.48
CA LYS A 4 13.67 -0.07 10.59
C LYS A 4 12.43 0.25 9.78
N ILE A 5 12.08 -0.66 8.88
CA ILE A 5 10.95 -0.49 7.96
C ILE A 5 9.95 -1.63 8.10
N LEU A 6 8.68 -1.27 8.23
CA LEU A 6 7.57 -2.21 8.22
C LEU A 6 6.75 -2.06 6.94
N ILE A 7 6.38 -3.18 6.33
CA ILE A 7 5.58 -3.21 5.11
C ILE A 7 4.43 -4.21 5.30
N THR A 8 3.20 -3.74 5.17
CA THR A 8 2.02 -4.61 5.06
C THR A 8 1.75 -4.94 3.59
N GLY A 9 1.20 -6.11 3.30
CA GLY A 9 1.01 -6.54 1.90
C GLY A 9 2.33 -6.81 1.16
N ALA A 10 3.38 -7.14 1.88
CA ALA A 10 4.74 -7.32 1.36
C ALA A 10 4.90 -8.52 0.41
N THR A 11 3.89 -9.38 0.29
CA THR A 11 3.97 -10.70 -0.37
C THR A 11 3.52 -10.71 -1.82
N SER A 12 2.97 -9.61 -2.33
CA SER A 12 2.50 -9.50 -3.72
C SER A 12 2.50 -8.06 -4.23
N GLY A 13 2.32 -7.88 -5.53
CA GLY A 13 2.10 -6.59 -6.18
C GLY A 13 3.10 -5.50 -5.80
N ILE A 14 2.58 -4.33 -5.46
CA ILE A 14 3.38 -3.14 -5.12
C ILE A 14 4.28 -3.40 -3.90
N GLY A 15 3.73 -4.03 -2.84
CA GLY A 15 4.50 -4.31 -1.63
C GLY A 15 5.68 -5.24 -1.88
N LEU A 16 5.49 -6.31 -2.66
CA LEU A 16 6.58 -7.23 -3.04
C LEU A 16 7.62 -6.52 -3.92
N SER A 17 7.19 -5.71 -4.87
CA SER A 17 8.11 -4.95 -5.72
C SER A 17 8.95 -3.98 -4.90
N PHE A 18 8.33 -3.27 -3.96
CA PHE A 18 9.03 -2.38 -3.03
C PHE A 18 10.07 -3.16 -2.19
N VAL A 19 9.71 -4.35 -1.70
CA VAL A 19 10.64 -5.23 -0.96
C VAL A 19 11.82 -5.61 -1.84
N LYS A 20 11.59 -6.15 -3.03
CA LYS A 20 12.65 -6.59 -3.95
C LYS A 20 13.63 -5.46 -4.27
N LYS A 21 13.11 -4.24 -4.50
CA LYS A 21 13.91 -3.06 -4.82
C LYS A 21 14.76 -2.56 -3.65
N ASN A 22 14.30 -2.74 -2.41
CA ASN A 22 14.91 -2.13 -1.23
C ASN A 22 15.67 -3.13 -0.35
N ILE A 23 15.56 -4.42 -0.57
CA ILE A 23 16.11 -5.43 0.32
C ILE A 23 17.65 -5.34 0.46
N HIS A 24 18.32 -4.75 -0.52
CA HIS A 24 19.77 -4.50 -0.49
C HIS A 24 20.15 -3.26 0.33
N LYS A 25 19.20 -2.36 0.64
CA LYS A 25 19.46 -1.17 1.46
C LYS A 25 19.79 -1.57 2.91
N ASN A 26 20.50 -0.70 3.61
CA ASN A 26 20.88 -0.94 5.01
C ASN A 26 19.72 -0.73 5.99
N TYR A 27 18.63 -1.51 5.80
CA TYR A 27 17.44 -1.52 6.65
C TYR A 27 17.31 -2.84 7.42
N GLU A 28 16.59 -2.79 8.52
CA GLU A 28 16.02 -3.93 9.22
C GLU A 28 14.54 -4.04 8.80
N PHE A 29 14.15 -5.17 8.22
CA PHE A 29 12.86 -5.34 7.56
C PHE A 29 11.88 -6.14 8.38
N TYR A 30 10.61 -5.66 8.42
CA TYR A 30 9.46 -6.30 9.04
C TYR A 30 8.36 -6.43 8.00
N PHE A 31 8.18 -7.61 7.44
CA PHE A 31 7.21 -7.89 6.40
C PHE A 31 5.98 -8.57 6.98
N ILE A 32 4.79 -8.00 6.74
CA ILE A 32 3.52 -8.56 7.15
C ILE A 32 2.77 -9.00 5.89
N GLY A 33 2.32 -10.27 5.89
CA GLY A 33 1.61 -10.86 4.78
C GLY A 33 1.16 -12.28 5.08
N ARG A 34 0.55 -12.95 4.10
CA ARG A 34 -0.05 -14.28 4.25
C ARG A 34 0.86 -15.42 3.77
N ASN A 35 1.53 -15.22 2.66
CA ASN A 35 2.37 -16.24 2.04
C ASN A 35 3.69 -15.63 1.60
N PHE A 36 4.78 -16.11 2.16
CA PHE A 36 6.13 -15.59 1.93
C PHE A 36 6.92 -16.39 0.90
N LEU A 37 6.29 -17.26 0.12
CA LEU A 37 6.99 -18.15 -0.83
C LEU A 37 7.88 -17.35 -1.79
N GLU A 38 7.32 -16.32 -2.43
CA GLU A 38 8.03 -15.49 -3.40
C GLU A 38 9.17 -14.67 -2.77
N ILE A 39 8.97 -14.15 -1.56
CA ILE A 39 10.04 -13.46 -0.83
C ILE A 39 11.15 -14.44 -0.46
N ASN A 40 10.80 -15.62 0.05
CA ASN A 40 11.79 -16.63 0.44
C ASN A 40 12.62 -17.12 -0.76
N LYS A 41 11.98 -17.37 -1.92
CA LYS A 41 12.67 -17.66 -3.17
C LYS A 41 13.65 -16.54 -3.55
N PHE A 42 13.17 -15.29 -3.51
CA PHE A 42 13.99 -14.13 -3.85
C PHE A 42 15.20 -13.97 -2.91
N ILE A 43 15.01 -14.12 -1.60
CA ILE A 43 16.07 -14.08 -0.59
C ILE A 43 17.12 -15.17 -0.85
N LYS A 44 16.66 -16.40 -1.15
CA LYS A 44 17.55 -17.56 -1.41
C LYS A 44 18.37 -17.35 -2.68
N ILE A 45 17.74 -16.99 -3.79
CA ILE A 45 18.38 -16.79 -5.10
C ILE A 45 19.43 -15.67 -5.01
N ASN A 46 19.12 -14.56 -4.34
CA ASN A 46 20.00 -13.41 -4.25
C ASN A 46 20.96 -13.47 -3.03
N LYS A 47 21.02 -14.60 -2.33
CA LYS A 47 21.92 -14.85 -1.18
C LYS A 47 21.88 -13.73 -0.14
N ILE A 48 20.67 -13.23 0.20
CA ILE A 48 20.50 -12.05 1.06
C ILE A 48 20.71 -12.44 2.53
N LYS A 49 21.81 -11.97 3.11
CA LYS A 49 22.19 -12.19 4.52
C LYS A 49 21.78 -11.01 5.41
N LYS A 50 20.49 -10.65 5.44
CA LYS A 50 20.03 -9.52 6.24
C LYS A 50 18.99 -9.93 7.29
N LYS A 51 18.84 -9.09 8.33
CA LYS A 51 17.81 -9.29 9.35
C LYS A 51 16.44 -8.93 8.77
N ILE A 52 15.69 -9.97 8.40
CA ILE A 52 14.35 -9.89 7.87
C ILE A 52 13.44 -10.64 8.84
N LYS A 53 12.39 -9.98 9.32
CA LYS A 53 11.32 -10.61 10.10
C LYS A 53 10.08 -10.76 9.24
N LEU A 54 9.69 -12.01 8.99
CA LEU A 54 8.46 -12.38 8.31
C LEU A 54 7.38 -12.60 9.38
N ILE A 55 6.27 -11.86 9.28
CA ILE A 55 5.17 -11.90 10.23
C ILE A 55 3.94 -12.35 9.48
N ASN A 56 3.54 -13.61 9.68
CA ASN A 56 2.32 -14.14 9.08
C ASN A 56 1.12 -13.51 9.76
N PHE A 57 0.38 -12.70 9.01
CA PHE A 57 -0.88 -12.11 9.44
C PHE A 57 -1.73 -11.74 8.23
N ASP A 58 -3.01 -12.11 8.28
CA ASP A 58 -4.02 -11.70 7.30
C ASP A 58 -4.84 -10.54 7.87
N PHE A 59 -4.87 -9.41 7.15
CA PHE A 59 -5.66 -8.24 7.53
C PHE A 59 -7.18 -8.46 7.45
N LYS A 60 -7.65 -9.62 7.00
CA LYS A 60 -9.04 -10.05 7.20
C LYS A 60 -9.32 -10.43 8.67
N ASN A 61 -8.30 -10.86 9.41
CA ASN A 61 -8.41 -11.32 10.78
C ASN A 61 -8.40 -10.16 11.78
N ASN A 62 -8.92 -10.41 12.98
CA ASN A 62 -8.92 -9.41 14.06
C ASN A 62 -7.50 -9.15 14.57
N LEU A 63 -7.12 -7.86 14.64
CA LEU A 63 -5.82 -7.41 15.16
C LEU A 63 -5.58 -7.75 16.64
N LYS A 64 -6.59 -8.15 17.41
CA LYS A 64 -6.41 -8.65 18.78
C LYS A 64 -5.40 -9.81 18.84
N ASN A 65 -5.32 -10.59 17.77
CA ASN A 65 -4.39 -11.73 17.65
C ASN A 65 -3.01 -11.33 17.12
N PHE A 66 -2.78 -10.04 16.83
CA PHE A 66 -1.50 -9.57 16.31
C PHE A 66 -0.46 -9.41 17.43
N ASN A 67 0.66 -10.11 17.33
CA ASN A 67 1.73 -9.99 18.30
C ASN A 67 2.59 -8.75 18.09
N LEU A 68 2.19 -7.64 18.70
CA LEU A 68 2.86 -6.35 18.61
C LEU A 68 4.29 -6.36 19.24
N LYS A 69 4.61 -7.31 20.12
CA LYS A 69 5.95 -7.43 20.73
C LYS A 69 7.03 -7.70 19.68
N LYS A 70 6.64 -8.31 18.53
CA LYS A 70 7.55 -8.55 17.40
C LYS A 70 7.95 -7.29 16.65
N ILE A 71 7.28 -6.14 16.87
CA ILE A 71 7.51 -4.88 16.19
C ILE A 71 8.31 -3.94 17.10
N PRO A 72 9.49 -3.49 16.67
CA PRO A 72 10.27 -2.45 17.36
C PRO A 72 9.70 -1.06 17.05
N LYS A 73 10.36 0.00 17.52
CA LYS A 73 10.14 1.35 16.99
C LYS A 73 10.61 1.45 15.54
N LEU A 74 9.79 2.03 14.69
CA LEU A 74 9.92 2.06 13.23
C LEU A 74 10.31 3.46 12.74
N ASP A 75 11.19 3.53 11.75
CA ASP A 75 11.50 4.76 11.03
C ASP A 75 10.62 4.92 9.78
N TYR A 76 10.19 3.80 9.19
CA TYR A 76 9.37 3.79 7.97
C TYR A 76 8.24 2.78 8.08
N VAL A 77 7.07 3.16 7.58
CA VAL A 77 5.90 2.28 7.50
C VAL A 77 5.28 2.40 6.10
N VAL A 78 5.07 1.27 5.43
CA VAL A 78 4.37 1.19 4.14
C VAL A 78 3.11 0.34 4.33
N LEU A 79 1.95 0.95 4.18
CA LEU A 79 0.65 0.33 4.32
C LEU A 79 0.11 -0.02 2.92
N ALA A 80 0.53 -1.20 2.40
CA ALA A 80 0.18 -1.66 1.05
C ALA A 80 -0.75 -2.88 1.03
N ALA A 81 -1.21 -3.37 2.19
CA ALA A 81 -2.20 -4.42 2.25
C ALA A 81 -3.55 -3.93 1.71
N GLY A 82 -4.19 -4.73 0.87
CA GLY A 82 -5.50 -4.42 0.33
C GLY A 82 -5.99 -5.50 -0.62
N ILE A 83 -7.30 -5.51 -0.83
CA ILE A 83 -8.01 -6.39 -1.75
C ILE A 83 -8.94 -5.57 -2.64
N THR A 84 -9.32 -6.13 -3.78
CA THR A 84 -10.40 -5.61 -4.61
C THR A 84 -11.23 -6.77 -5.15
N LYS A 85 -12.48 -6.48 -5.44
CA LYS A 85 -13.42 -7.35 -6.12
C LYS A 85 -14.41 -6.46 -6.85
N ASN A 86 -14.99 -6.97 -7.93
CA ASN A 86 -15.99 -6.25 -8.70
C ASN A 86 -17.40 -6.60 -8.23
N ASN A 87 -18.25 -5.58 -8.01
CA ASN A 87 -19.68 -5.77 -7.77
C ASN A 87 -20.47 -4.53 -8.18
N LEU A 88 -21.64 -4.72 -8.79
CA LEU A 88 -22.60 -3.66 -9.08
C LEU A 88 -23.39 -3.30 -7.83
N ILE A 89 -23.72 -2.02 -7.68
CA ILE A 89 -24.53 -1.57 -6.54
C ILE A 89 -25.93 -2.21 -6.52
N LYS A 90 -26.53 -2.49 -7.68
CA LYS A 90 -27.82 -3.19 -7.77
C LYS A 90 -27.78 -4.61 -7.20
N ASN A 91 -26.61 -5.22 -7.14
CA ASN A 91 -26.36 -6.54 -6.57
C ASN A 91 -25.61 -6.41 -5.24
N PHE A 92 -25.98 -5.40 -4.43
CA PHE A 92 -25.30 -5.14 -3.16
C PHE A 92 -25.22 -6.41 -2.32
N ASN A 93 -24.05 -6.69 -1.81
CA ASN A 93 -23.79 -7.82 -0.92
C ASN A 93 -23.01 -7.28 0.28
N GLU A 94 -23.64 -7.29 1.44
CA GLU A 94 -23.11 -6.76 2.69
C GLU A 94 -21.77 -7.42 3.07
N LYS A 95 -21.74 -8.75 3.03
CA LYS A 95 -20.51 -9.51 3.36
C LYS A 95 -19.33 -9.13 2.46
N PHE A 96 -19.60 -8.91 1.18
CA PHE A 96 -18.60 -8.47 0.21
C PHE A 96 -18.14 -7.04 0.50
N PHE A 97 -19.08 -6.14 0.77
CA PHE A 97 -18.79 -4.75 1.10
C PHE A 97 -17.95 -4.67 2.36
N ASP A 98 -18.38 -5.34 3.42
CA ASP A 98 -17.69 -5.38 4.70
C ASP A 98 -16.27 -5.94 4.59
N GLU A 99 -16.07 -7.01 3.81
CA GLU A 99 -14.74 -7.59 3.60
C GLU A 99 -13.75 -6.57 3.03
N ILE A 100 -14.18 -5.76 2.04
CA ILE A 100 -13.33 -4.76 1.40
C ILE A 100 -13.07 -3.59 2.36
N ILE A 101 -14.13 -3.02 2.94
CA ILE A 101 -14.00 -1.89 3.87
C ILE A 101 -13.17 -2.28 5.09
N HIS A 102 -13.46 -3.44 5.66
CA HIS A 102 -12.74 -3.95 6.81
C HIS A 102 -11.26 -4.16 6.51
N THR A 103 -10.93 -4.88 5.45
CA THR A 103 -9.53 -5.20 5.11
C THR A 103 -8.72 -3.97 4.72
N ASN A 104 -9.27 -3.13 3.82
CA ASN A 104 -8.52 -2.03 3.25
C ASN A 104 -8.43 -0.82 4.18
N LEU A 105 -9.51 -0.49 4.87
CA LEU A 105 -9.62 0.75 5.64
C LEU A 105 -9.61 0.49 7.16
N ILE A 106 -10.56 -0.27 7.68
CA ILE A 106 -10.73 -0.41 9.13
C ILE A 106 -9.51 -1.07 9.78
N GLN A 107 -9.01 -2.16 9.21
CA GLN A 107 -7.83 -2.84 9.75
C GLN A 107 -6.56 -2.01 9.58
N THR A 108 -6.43 -1.28 8.48
CA THR A 108 -5.30 -0.35 8.29
C THR A 108 -5.33 0.76 9.34
N ALA A 109 -6.50 1.35 9.60
CA ALA A 109 -6.67 2.37 10.63
C ALA A 109 -6.38 1.82 12.04
N LYS A 110 -6.94 0.66 12.38
CA LYS A 110 -6.68 -0.01 13.66
C LYS A 110 -5.20 -0.35 13.83
N PHE A 111 -4.54 -0.82 12.77
CA PHE A 111 -3.13 -1.19 12.82
C PHE A 111 -2.23 0.03 13.06
N ILE A 112 -2.43 1.13 12.34
CA ILE A 112 -1.64 2.35 12.58
C ILE A 112 -1.93 2.95 13.95
N ALA A 113 -3.19 2.97 14.38
CA ALA A 113 -3.56 3.41 15.73
C ALA A 113 -2.86 2.57 16.81
N MET A 114 -2.80 1.24 16.63
CA MET A 114 -2.08 0.34 17.53
C MET A 114 -0.57 0.65 17.59
N LEU A 115 0.06 0.94 16.43
CA LEU A 115 1.48 1.32 16.39
C LEU A 115 1.73 2.66 17.11
N VAL A 116 0.87 3.65 16.90
CA VAL A 116 0.98 4.99 17.52
C VAL A 116 0.74 4.90 19.03
N LYS A 117 -0.36 4.26 19.47
CA LYS A 117 -0.73 4.09 20.88
C LYS A 117 0.38 3.39 21.67
N ASN A 118 1.06 2.43 21.09
CA ASN A 118 2.14 1.67 21.74
C ASN A 118 3.54 2.24 21.46
N ASN A 119 3.63 3.49 21.02
CA ASN A 119 4.88 4.22 20.78
C ASN A 119 5.87 3.45 19.88
N LYS A 120 5.33 2.80 18.81
CA LYS A 120 6.10 1.99 17.85
C LYS A 120 6.59 2.80 16.64
N ILE A 121 6.34 4.10 16.59
CA ILE A 121 6.80 5.01 15.54
C ILE A 121 7.84 5.96 16.12
N ASN A 122 9.00 6.07 15.48
CA ASN A 122 10.05 7.01 15.87
C ASN A 122 9.66 8.45 15.50
N ASN A 123 10.18 9.41 16.22
CA ASN A 123 10.14 10.81 15.77
C ASN A 123 10.84 10.91 14.40
N LYS A 124 10.39 11.82 13.55
CA LYS A 124 10.87 12.01 12.17
C LYS A 124 10.67 10.79 11.26
N ALA A 125 9.81 9.85 11.63
CA ALA A 125 9.43 8.73 10.79
C ALA A 125 8.64 9.18 9.55
N SER A 126 8.56 8.30 8.54
CA SER A 126 7.70 8.51 7.38
C SER A 126 6.78 7.32 7.16
N ILE A 127 5.49 7.62 6.96
CA ILE A 127 4.42 6.65 6.72
C ILE A 127 3.87 6.87 5.31
N VAL A 128 3.74 5.81 4.54
CA VAL A 128 3.12 5.85 3.20
C VAL A 128 1.97 4.86 3.13
N THR A 129 0.79 5.36 2.74
CA THR A 129 -0.41 4.55 2.47
C THR A 129 -0.57 4.35 0.96
N ILE A 130 -1.06 3.18 0.54
CA ILE A 130 -1.39 2.93 -0.87
C ILE A 130 -2.89 3.06 -1.06
N SER A 131 -3.30 4.20 -1.64
CA SER A 131 -4.66 4.48 -2.04
C SER A 131 -4.90 4.08 -3.51
N SER A 132 -5.63 4.87 -4.28
CA SER A 132 -5.92 4.70 -5.71
C SER A 132 -6.50 5.99 -6.27
N ILE A 133 -6.39 6.21 -7.58
CA ILE A 133 -7.17 7.25 -8.28
C ILE A 133 -8.67 7.05 -8.09
N SER A 134 -9.15 5.81 -7.90
CA SER A 134 -10.55 5.48 -7.57
C SER A 134 -11.04 6.09 -6.25
N GLY A 135 -10.14 6.41 -5.34
CA GLY A 135 -10.48 7.07 -4.07
C GLY A 135 -10.36 8.59 -4.12
N LEU A 136 -9.89 9.17 -5.21
CA LEU A 136 -9.60 10.60 -5.32
C LEU A 136 -10.49 11.30 -6.34
N SER A 137 -10.35 10.98 -7.63
CA SER A 137 -10.92 11.77 -8.73
C SER A 137 -11.65 10.94 -9.78
N MET A 138 -11.53 9.60 -9.74
CA MET A 138 -12.09 8.73 -10.76
C MET A 138 -13.12 7.75 -10.20
N ALA A 139 -14.23 7.64 -10.90
CA ALA A 139 -15.22 6.59 -10.67
C ALA A 139 -15.04 5.45 -11.68
N PHE A 140 -15.15 4.23 -11.19
CA PHE A 140 -15.12 3.02 -12.03
C PHE A 140 -16.35 2.18 -11.73
N ASN A 141 -16.98 1.66 -12.77
CA ASN A 141 -18.07 0.71 -12.61
C ASN A 141 -17.59 -0.50 -11.78
N TYR A 142 -18.47 -1.07 -10.99
CA TYR A 142 -18.23 -2.24 -10.14
C TYR A 142 -17.27 -2.05 -8.95
N HIS A 143 -16.72 -0.83 -8.72
CA HIS A 143 -15.66 -0.60 -7.72
C HIS A 143 -16.12 0.22 -6.51
N TYR A 144 -17.42 0.41 -6.27
CA TYR A 144 -17.92 1.31 -5.21
C TYR A 144 -17.29 1.04 -3.84
N ALA A 145 -17.27 -0.23 -3.37
CA ALA A 145 -16.69 -0.58 -2.07
C ALA A 145 -15.18 -0.30 -2.00
N TYR A 146 -14.48 -0.64 -3.09
CA TYR A 146 -13.04 -0.36 -3.20
C TYR A 146 -12.77 1.16 -3.18
N SER A 147 -13.51 1.94 -3.97
CA SER A 147 -13.38 3.40 -4.04
C SER A 147 -13.61 4.06 -2.68
N ILE A 148 -14.67 3.65 -1.96
CA ILE A 148 -14.95 4.12 -0.60
C ILE A 148 -13.76 3.81 0.32
N SER A 149 -13.24 2.57 0.29
CA SER A 149 -12.11 2.19 1.13
C SER A 149 -10.85 3.02 0.84
N LYS A 150 -10.60 3.34 -0.44
CA LYS A 150 -9.43 4.11 -0.87
C LYS A 150 -9.56 5.62 -0.60
N ALA A 151 -10.78 6.16 -0.71
CA ALA A 151 -11.09 7.53 -0.27
C ALA A 151 -10.91 7.69 1.25
N GLY A 152 -11.36 6.71 2.04
CA GLY A 152 -11.13 6.68 3.48
C GLY A 152 -9.65 6.69 3.86
N LEU A 153 -8.79 5.97 3.12
CA LEU A 153 -7.33 6.02 3.34
C LEU A 153 -6.73 7.39 3.04
N ILE A 154 -7.25 8.11 2.04
CA ILE A 154 -6.81 9.49 1.73
C ILE A 154 -7.17 10.43 2.89
N SER A 155 -8.42 10.36 3.36
CA SER A 155 -8.87 11.16 4.51
C SER A 155 -8.06 10.84 5.78
N MET A 156 -7.87 9.55 6.08
CA MET A 156 -7.04 9.09 7.20
C MET A 156 -5.60 9.62 7.10
N THR A 157 -5.03 9.64 5.91
CA THR A 157 -3.66 10.15 5.69
C THR A 157 -3.54 11.61 6.09
N LYS A 158 -4.50 12.45 5.74
CA LYS A 158 -4.54 13.88 6.09
C LYS A 158 -4.64 14.08 7.61
N SER A 159 -5.56 13.36 8.27
CA SER A 159 -5.74 13.45 9.73
C SER A 159 -4.47 13.01 10.47
N LEU A 160 -3.89 11.86 10.10
CA LEU A 160 -2.67 11.38 10.73
C LEU A 160 -1.47 12.32 10.51
N ALA A 161 -1.40 13.00 9.36
CA ALA A 161 -0.34 13.97 9.08
C ALA A 161 -0.40 15.14 10.07
N LEU A 162 -1.59 15.63 10.39
CA LEU A 162 -1.79 16.69 11.39
C LEU A 162 -1.50 16.19 12.81
N GLU A 163 -2.11 15.07 13.22
CA GLU A 163 -1.98 14.53 14.57
C GLU A 163 -0.53 14.17 14.95
N LEU A 164 0.26 13.70 13.97
CA LEU A 164 1.63 13.24 14.21
C LEU A 164 2.69 14.30 13.91
N SER A 165 2.30 15.50 13.48
CA SER A 165 3.21 16.59 13.07
C SER A 165 4.13 17.07 14.20
N ALA A 166 3.65 17.12 15.44
CA ALA A 166 4.45 17.50 16.60
C ALA A 166 5.66 16.57 16.84
N LYS A 167 5.60 15.32 16.34
CA LYS A 167 6.73 14.38 16.36
C LYS A 167 7.54 14.42 15.07
N LEU A 168 7.28 15.38 14.18
CA LEU A 168 7.88 15.49 12.83
C LEU A 168 7.67 14.22 11.99
N ILE A 169 6.62 13.47 12.24
CA ILE A 169 6.26 12.28 11.47
C ILE A 169 5.49 12.74 10.24
N ARG A 170 5.93 12.31 9.05
CA ARG A 170 5.25 12.59 7.78
C ARG A 170 4.36 11.43 7.39
N VAL A 171 3.16 11.74 6.92
CA VAL A 171 2.20 10.74 6.44
C VAL A 171 1.70 11.18 5.07
N ASN A 172 1.91 10.36 4.04
CA ASN A 172 1.46 10.64 2.68
C ASN A 172 0.80 9.42 2.04
N ALA A 173 -0.06 9.66 1.05
CA ALA A 173 -0.68 8.63 0.26
C ALA A 173 -0.10 8.61 -1.17
N VAL A 174 0.01 7.43 -1.73
CA VAL A 174 0.22 7.22 -3.17
C VAL A 174 -1.12 6.76 -3.75
N ALA A 175 -1.55 7.39 -4.84
CA ALA A 175 -2.78 7.06 -5.57
C ALA A 175 -2.43 6.57 -6.99
N PRO A 176 -2.14 5.28 -7.17
CA PRO A 176 -1.85 4.73 -8.48
C PRO A 176 -3.09 4.68 -9.39
N GLY A 177 -2.86 4.75 -10.70
CA GLY A 177 -3.74 4.19 -11.70
C GLY A 177 -3.67 2.66 -11.71
N MET A 178 -3.93 2.04 -12.87
CA MET A 178 -3.75 0.59 -13.00
C MET A 178 -2.28 0.21 -12.95
N VAL A 179 -1.97 -0.82 -12.17
CA VAL A 179 -0.60 -1.34 -11.99
C VAL A 179 -0.58 -2.82 -12.35
N SER A 180 0.37 -3.24 -13.16
CA SER A 180 0.55 -4.63 -13.59
C SER A 180 0.92 -5.54 -12.40
N THR A 181 -0.09 -6.00 -11.69
CA THR A 181 0.01 -6.82 -10.47
C THR A 181 -0.96 -7.99 -10.53
N PRO A 182 -0.76 -9.06 -9.74
CA PRO A 182 -1.72 -10.16 -9.66
C PRO A 182 -3.14 -9.71 -9.27
N LEU A 183 -3.27 -8.59 -8.56
CA LEU A 183 -4.57 -8.00 -8.22
C LEU A 183 -5.38 -7.65 -9.48
N ILE A 184 -4.72 -7.15 -10.51
CA ILE A 184 -5.34 -6.71 -11.77
C ILE A 184 -5.41 -7.85 -12.78
N THR A 185 -4.36 -8.67 -12.91
CA THR A 185 -4.38 -9.80 -13.85
C THR A 185 -5.47 -10.81 -13.52
N ASN A 186 -5.80 -10.97 -12.24
CA ASN A 186 -6.90 -11.85 -11.81
C ASN A 186 -8.31 -11.25 -12.09
N LEU A 187 -8.42 -9.94 -12.32
CA LEU A 187 -9.67 -9.27 -12.66
C LEU A 187 -9.89 -9.19 -14.17
N ASN A 188 -8.84 -9.01 -14.95
CA ASN A 188 -8.86 -8.78 -16.39
C ASN A 188 -8.34 -10.02 -17.12
N GLN A 189 -9.24 -11.00 -17.39
CA GLN A 189 -8.89 -12.19 -18.15
C GLN A 189 -8.99 -11.99 -19.67
N ASP A 190 -9.69 -10.94 -20.13
CA ASP A 190 -9.84 -10.61 -21.54
C ASP A 190 -8.72 -9.69 -22.04
N ALA A 191 -7.88 -10.22 -22.94
CA ALA A 191 -6.77 -9.50 -23.53
C ALA A 191 -7.22 -8.31 -24.39
N HIS A 192 -8.34 -8.41 -25.11
CA HIS A 192 -8.88 -7.34 -25.94
C HIS A 192 -9.32 -6.15 -25.09
N PHE A 193 -10.10 -6.40 -24.04
CA PHE A 193 -10.51 -5.37 -23.08
C PHE A 193 -9.30 -4.70 -22.42
N THR A 194 -8.30 -5.49 -22.04
CA THR A 194 -7.05 -4.98 -21.42
C THR A 194 -6.30 -4.03 -22.36
N ASN A 195 -6.24 -4.31 -23.66
CA ASN A 195 -5.56 -3.46 -24.62
C ASN A 195 -6.30 -2.14 -24.86
N ILE A 196 -7.63 -2.16 -24.96
CA ILE A 196 -8.46 -0.95 -25.04
C ILE A 196 -8.27 -0.08 -23.79
N ASP A 197 -8.24 -0.68 -22.61
CA ASP A 197 -8.05 0.07 -21.38
C ASP A 197 -6.64 0.68 -21.29
N LYS A 198 -5.60 -0.06 -21.66
CA LYS A 198 -4.21 0.46 -21.72
C LYS A 198 -4.07 1.65 -22.68
N ALA A 199 -4.78 1.66 -23.79
CA ALA A 199 -4.76 2.75 -24.76
C ALA A 199 -5.18 4.11 -24.17
N LYS A 200 -5.95 4.10 -23.07
CA LYS A 200 -6.39 5.31 -22.35
C LYS A 200 -5.29 5.98 -21.52
N TYR A 201 -4.13 5.34 -21.36
CA TYR A 201 -3.00 5.88 -20.62
C TYR A 201 -2.08 6.67 -21.56
N PRO A 202 -2.00 8.01 -21.45
CA PRO A 202 -1.18 8.83 -22.36
C PRO A 202 0.28 8.42 -22.35
N LEU A 203 0.82 8.14 -21.16
CA LEU A 203 2.22 7.78 -21.02
C LEU A 203 2.45 6.31 -21.36
N GLY A 204 2.75 6.05 -22.61
CA GLY A 204 3.21 4.75 -23.12
C GLY A 204 2.11 3.70 -23.32
N LYS A 205 0.82 4.07 -23.26
CA LYS A 205 -0.34 3.19 -23.52
C LYS A 205 -0.24 1.86 -22.75
N ARG A 206 0.14 1.93 -21.48
CA ARG A 206 0.33 0.76 -20.61
C ARG A 206 -0.09 1.04 -19.17
N TYR A 207 -0.26 -0.01 -18.41
CA TYR A 207 -0.33 0.10 -16.95
C TYR A 207 1.05 0.39 -16.37
N ALA A 208 1.08 1.00 -15.18
CA ALA A 208 2.32 1.20 -14.44
C ALA A 208 2.97 -0.15 -14.06
N TYR A 209 4.27 -0.19 -14.04
CA TYR A 209 4.99 -1.30 -13.41
C TYR A 209 5.04 -1.10 -11.90
N PRO A 210 4.97 -2.17 -11.09
CA PRO A 210 5.03 -2.07 -9.62
C PRO A 210 6.28 -1.37 -9.08
N ASN A 211 7.39 -1.42 -9.82
CA ASN A 211 8.64 -0.75 -9.44
C ASN A 211 8.58 0.78 -9.59
N GLU A 212 7.73 1.31 -10.48
CA GLU A 212 7.51 2.75 -10.62
C GLU A 212 6.78 3.30 -9.38
N ILE A 213 5.81 2.53 -8.86
CA ILE A 213 5.15 2.87 -7.61
C ILE A 213 6.12 2.78 -6.42
N ALA A 214 7.00 1.76 -6.43
CA ALA A 214 8.03 1.59 -5.41
C ALA A 214 9.02 2.76 -5.38
N ASP A 215 9.32 3.39 -6.52
CA ASP A 215 10.18 4.58 -6.59
C ASP A 215 9.55 5.77 -5.91
N LEU A 216 8.26 6.04 -6.16
CA LEU A 216 7.53 7.11 -5.48
C LEU A 216 7.46 6.85 -3.97
N ILE A 217 7.21 5.61 -3.54
CA ILE A 217 7.25 5.25 -2.12
C ILE A 217 8.63 5.56 -1.53
N ASN A 218 9.72 5.20 -2.22
CA ASN A 218 11.08 5.49 -1.80
C ASN A 218 11.35 6.99 -1.64
N PHE A 219 10.86 7.79 -2.58
CA PHE A 219 10.97 9.25 -2.51
C PHE A 219 10.24 9.76 -1.27
N LEU A 220 9.00 9.36 -1.04
CA LEU A 220 8.19 9.81 0.10
C LEU A 220 8.74 9.33 1.46
N LEU A 221 9.45 8.22 1.52
CA LEU A 221 10.13 7.77 2.73
C LEU A 221 11.44 8.52 2.98
N SER A 222 12.07 9.09 1.96
CA SER A 222 13.39 9.73 2.04
C SER A 222 13.35 11.15 2.62
N SER A 223 14.52 11.70 2.95
CA SER A 223 14.68 13.11 3.34
C SER A 223 14.40 14.09 2.19
N LYS A 224 14.41 13.63 0.93
CA LYS A 224 14.10 14.48 -0.23
C LYS A 224 12.65 14.98 -0.23
N SER A 225 11.77 14.37 0.53
CA SER A 225 10.37 14.77 0.74
C SER A 225 10.13 15.32 2.15
N SER A 226 11.13 15.90 2.78
CA SER A 226 11.09 16.35 4.19
C SER A 226 9.99 17.35 4.50
N PHE A 227 9.53 18.12 3.52
CA PHE A 227 8.47 19.11 3.67
C PHE A 227 7.13 18.68 3.03
N ILE A 228 6.99 17.38 2.71
CA ILE A 228 5.76 16.80 2.13
C ILE A 228 5.08 15.93 3.18
N THR A 229 3.90 16.36 3.64
CA THR A 229 3.04 15.60 4.55
C THR A 229 1.56 15.87 4.26
N GLY A 230 0.68 14.91 4.52
CA GLY A 230 -0.75 15.00 4.27
C GLY A 230 -1.15 14.95 2.77
N GLN A 231 -0.18 14.73 1.88
CA GLN A 231 -0.42 14.76 0.44
C GLN A 231 -0.82 13.39 -0.11
N THR A 232 -1.64 13.44 -1.17
CA THR A 232 -1.95 12.28 -2.01
C THR A 232 -1.34 12.50 -3.37
N ILE A 233 -0.31 11.72 -3.70
CA ILE A 233 0.41 11.84 -4.97
C ILE A 233 -0.15 10.83 -5.97
N VAL A 234 -0.72 11.35 -7.05
CA VAL A 234 -1.20 10.55 -8.20
C VAL A 234 -0.02 10.04 -9.00
N ILE A 235 -0.08 8.77 -9.40
CA ILE A 235 0.87 8.13 -10.31
C ILE A 235 0.11 7.18 -11.24
N ASP A 236 -0.37 7.73 -12.35
CA ASP A 236 -1.34 7.09 -13.24
C ASP A 236 -1.02 7.21 -14.73
N GLY A 237 0.17 7.70 -15.10
CA GLY A 237 0.56 7.89 -16.48
C GLY A 237 -0.29 8.89 -17.25
N GLY A 238 -0.93 9.83 -16.53
CA GLY A 238 -1.80 10.87 -17.12
C GLY A 238 -3.23 10.42 -17.37
N PHE A 239 -3.63 9.25 -16.89
CA PHE A 239 -4.99 8.71 -17.11
C PHE A 239 -6.09 9.66 -16.66
N THR A 240 -5.94 10.30 -15.50
CA THR A 240 -6.93 11.23 -14.95
C THR A 240 -7.01 12.58 -15.68
N LEU A 241 -6.05 12.88 -16.58
CA LEU A 241 -6.03 14.11 -17.37
C LEU A 241 -6.85 13.99 -18.67
N THR A 242 -7.20 12.77 -19.06
CA THR A 242 -7.90 12.50 -20.33
C THR A 242 -9.40 12.31 -20.17
N LYS A 243 -9.97 12.62 -19.01
CA LYS A 243 -11.39 12.46 -18.71
C LYS A 243 -11.95 13.70 -18.05
#